data_3e4b407440959e3c7b8995e2c36017ef
#
_entry.id   3e4b407440959e3c7b8995e2c36017ef
#
_cell.length_a   1.000
_cell.length_b   1.000
_cell.length_c   1.000
_cell.angle_alpha   90.00
_cell.angle_beta   90.00
_cell.angle_gamma   90.00
#
_symmetry.space_group_name_H-M   'P 1'
#
loop_
_entity.id
_entity.type
_entity.pdbx_description
1 polymer ?
#
loop_
_entity_poly.entity_id
_entity_poly.type
_entity_poly.pdbx_seq_one_letter_code
_entity_poly.pdbx_strand_id
1 'polypeptide(L)'
;MEKYKILIIEDDPIIQTELQVLLNGNGYEASAVTDFTSVMQAVKNTHPYLILLDIKLPQESGYSICSQIRSFSNVPIIFVTSCNTDMDELNSIL
;
A
#
# COMPACT_ATOMS: atom_id res chain seq x y z
N MET A 1 14.50 15.96 -12.13
CA MET A 1 13.13 16.16 -11.63
C MET A 1 12.82 15.10 -10.59
N GLU A 2 12.36 15.52 -9.41
CA GLU A 2 12.02 14.58 -8.36
C GLU A 2 10.76 13.78 -8.72
N LYS A 3 10.79 12.50 -8.40
CA LYS A 3 9.63 11.64 -8.56
C LYS A 3 8.85 11.56 -7.26
N TYR A 4 7.53 11.45 -7.35
CA TYR A 4 6.70 11.21 -6.19
C TYR A 4 6.88 9.77 -5.71
N LYS A 5 7.14 9.63 -4.42
CA LYS A 5 7.33 8.32 -3.80
C LYS A 5 5.99 7.71 -3.43
N ILE A 6 5.78 6.46 -3.85
CA ILE A 6 4.59 5.69 -3.47
C ILE A 6 5.05 4.46 -2.71
N LEU A 7 4.52 4.28 -1.52
CA LEU A 7 4.82 3.12 -0.69
C LEU A 7 3.70 2.11 -0.84
N ILE A 8 4.05 0.87 -1.12
CA ILE A 8 3.09 -0.23 -1.30
C ILE A 8 3.16 -1.15 -0.09
N ILE A 9 2.04 -1.32 0.59
CA ILE A 9 1.92 -2.23 1.72
C ILE A 9 0.99 -3.37 1.31
N GLU A 10 1.59 -4.43 0.81
CA GLU A 10 0.94 -5.59 0.22
C GLU A 10 1.81 -6.81 0.47
N ASP A 11 1.24 -7.91 0.94
CA ASP A 11 2.02 -9.11 1.24
C ASP A 11 2.23 -10.05 0.05
N ASP A 12 1.40 -9.95 -0.99
CA ASP A 12 1.54 -10.79 -2.18
C ASP A 12 2.66 -10.25 -3.06
N PRO A 13 3.76 -11.01 -3.25
CA PRO A 13 4.89 -10.52 -4.03
C PRO A 13 4.57 -10.32 -5.52
N ILE A 14 3.59 -11.03 -6.05
CA ILE A 14 3.19 -10.84 -7.45
C ILE A 14 2.50 -9.49 -7.61
N ILE A 15 1.58 -9.18 -6.71
CA ILE A 15 0.88 -7.88 -6.73
C ILE A 15 1.84 -6.74 -6.46
N GLN A 16 2.76 -6.91 -5.50
CA GLN A 16 3.81 -5.92 -5.25
C GLN A 16 4.57 -5.58 -6.53
N THR A 17 5.01 -6.63 -7.24
CA THR A 17 5.80 -6.45 -8.46
C THR A 17 5.00 -5.78 -9.55
N GLU A 18 3.75 -6.22 -9.76
CA GLU A 18 2.89 -5.62 -10.78
C GLU A 18 2.63 -4.13 -10.50
N LEU A 19 2.36 -3.78 -9.25
CA LEU A 19 2.13 -2.39 -8.86
C LEU A 19 3.41 -1.56 -9.04
N GLN A 20 4.57 -2.10 -8.66
CA GLN A 20 5.83 -1.39 -8.83
C GLN A 20 6.14 -1.13 -10.31
N VAL A 21 5.94 -2.13 -11.16
CA VAL A 21 6.17 -1.98 -12.59
C VAL A 21 5.23 -0.93 -13.18
N LEU A 22 3.95 -1.00 -12.84
CA LEU A 22 2.96 -0.06 -13.32
C LEU A 22 3.29 1.38 -12.90
N LEU A 23 3.57 1.59 -11.63
CA LEU A 23 3.80 2.92 -11.09
C LEU A 23 5.12 3.50 -11.56
N ASN A 24 6.18 2.70 -11.55
CA ASN A 24 7.47 3.15 -12.05
C ASN A 24 7.40 3.48 -13.54
N GLY A 25 6.62 2.71 -14.31
CA GLY A 25 6.41 2.97 -15.73
C GLY A 25 5.65 4.26 -15.99
N ASN A 26 4.92 4.78 -14.99
CA ASN A 26 4.18 6.02 -15.10
C ASN A 26 4.89 7.21 -14.44
N GLY A 27 6.15 7.07 -14.12
CA GLY A 27 6.97 8.18 -13.64
C GLY A 27 6.99 8.36 -12.12
N TYR A 28 6.43 7.42 -11.37
CA TYR A 28 6.51 7.44 -9.90
C TYR A 28 7.69 6.62 -9.41
N GLU A 29 8.06 6.83 -8.17
CA GLU A 29 9.08 6.01 -7.50
C GLU A 29 8.37 5.11 -6.50
N ALA A 30 8.07 3.88 -6.90
CA ALA A 30 7.32 2.94 -6.09
C ALA A 30 8.25 1.96 -5.38
N SER A 31 8.02 1.76 -4.09
CA SER A 31 8.72 0.76 -3.29
C SER A 31 7.69 -0.03 -2.48
N ALA A 32 8.01 -1.30 -2.20
CA ALA A 32 7.14 -2.17 -1.43
C ALA A 32 7.75 -2.45 -0.06
N VAL A 33 6.90 -2.52 0.97
CA VAL A 33 7.31 -2.98 2.29
C VAL A 33 7.50 -4.49 2.24
N THR A 34 8.67 -4.94 2.65
CA THR A 34 8.99 -6.38 2.69
C THR A 34 9.01 -6.92 4.11
N ASP A 35 9.17 -6.07 5.11
CA ASP A 35 9.17 -6.46 6.51
C ASP A 35 7.97 -5.82 7.21
N PHE A 36 6.93 -6.62 7.43
CA PHE A 36 5.68 -6.14 8.01
C PHE A 36 5.76 -5.89 9.51
N THR A 37 6.87 -6.27 10.16
CA THR A 37 7.09 -5.91 11.57
C THR A 37 7.55 -4.47 11.74
N SER A 38 7.97 -3.82 10.66
CA SER A 38 8.48 -2.44 10.69
C SER A 38 7.79 -1.53 9.69
N VAL A 39 6.47 -1.74 9.47
CA VAL A 39 5.70 -0.92 8.54
C VAL A 39 5.73 0.57 8.93
N MET A 40 5.53 0.87 10.21
CA MET A 40 5.55 2.26 10.68
C MET A 40 6.89 2.93 10.43
N GLN A 41 7.98 2.18 10.64
CA GLN A 41 9.32 2.72 10.39
C GLN A 41 9.53 2.97 8.89
N ALA A 42 9.03 2.07 8.04
CA ALA A 42 9.11 2.25 6.59
C ALA A 42 8.38 3.52 6.15
N VAL A 43 7.19 3.78 6.70
CA VAL A 43 6.45 5.01 6.39
C VAL A 43 7.26 6.24 6.80
N LYS A 44 7.81 6.23 8.00
CA LYS A 44 8.58 7.37 8.52
C LYS A 44 9.86 7.61 7.70
N ASN A 45 10.56 6.54 7.33
CA ASN A 45 11.82 6.65 6.60
C ASN A 45 11.64 7.05 5.15
N THR A 46 10.55 6.59 4.51
CA THR A 46 10.31 6.81 3.08
C THR A 46 9.76 8.21 2.81
N HIS A 47 8.99 8.78 3.72
CA HIS A 47 8.25 10.01 3.51
C HIS A 47 7.43 9.93 2.22
N PRO A 48 6.53 8.94 2.08
CA PRO A 48 5.82 8.75 0.82
C PRO A 48 4.81 9.87 0.57
N TYR A 49 4.60 10.15 -0.72
CA TYR A 49 3.56 11.06 -1.17
C TYR A 49 2.18 10.39 -1.09
N LEU A 50 2.14 9.06 -1.27
CA LEU A 50 0.93 8.27 -1.28
C LEU A 50 1.26 6.87 -0.79
N ILE A 51 0.32 6.24 -0.07
CA ILE A 51 0.44 4.84 0.35
C ILE A 51 -0.68 4.04 -0.31
N LEU A 52 -0.32 2.93 -0.94
CA LEU A 52 -1.26 1.91 -1.38
C LEU A 52 -1.24 0.81 -0.32
N LEU A 53 -2.38 0.54 0.29
CA LEU A 53 -2.47 -0.31 1.47
C LEU A 53 -3.50 -1.41 1.26
N ASP A 54 -3.07 -2.66 1.34
CA ASP A 54 -3.97 -3.80 1.27
C ASP A 54 -4.82 -3.87 2.53
N ILE A 55 -6.10 -4.12 2.36
CA ILE A 55 -7.03 -4.28 3.47
C ILE A 55 -6.75 -5.60 4.22
N LYS A 56 -6.47 -6.66 3.48
CA LYS A 56 -6.31 -8.01 4.06
C LYS A 56 -4.83 -8.40 4.12
N LEU A 57 -4.20 -8.09 5.23
CA LEU A 57 -2.83 -8.49 5.49
C LEU A 57 -2.83 -9.64 6.52
N PRO A 58 -1.79 -10.51 6.49
CA PRO A 58 -1.81 -11.73 7.33
C PRO A 58 -1.84 -11.46 8.83
N GLN A 59 -1.22 -10.39 9.29
CA GLN A 59 -1.00 -10.15 10.72
C GLN A 59 -1.97 -9.14 11.32
N GLU A 60 -2.45 -8.20 10.52
CA GLU A 60 -3.45 -7.23 10.95
C GLU A 60 -4.12 -6.62 9.74
N SER A 61 -5.30 -6.04 9.94
CA SER A 61 -6.03 -5.44 8.82
C SER A 61 -5.37 -4.14 8.37
N GLY A 62 -5.57 -3.80 7.10
CA GLY A 62 -5.11 -2.52 6.57
C GLY A 62 -5.75 -1.33 7.29
N TYR A 63 -6.97 -1.48 7.77
CA TYR A 63 -7.63 -0.42 8.55
C TYR A 63 -6.88 -0.13 9.85
N SER A 64 -6.39 -1.16 10.53
CA SER A 64 -5.58 -1.01 11.73
C SER A 64 -4.27 -0.28 11.42
N ILE A 65 -3.62 -0.66 10.34
CA ILE A 65 -2.38 -0.02 9.91
C ILE A 65 -2.63 1.45 9.55
N CYS A 66 -3.72 1.73 8.85
CA CYS A 66 -4.10 3.10 8.51
C CYS A 66 -4.28 3.95 9.77
N SER A 67 -4.96 3.41 10.77
CA SER A 67 -5.15 4.11 12.05
C SER A 67 -3.83 4.44 12.72
N GLN A 68 -2.89 3.51 12.72
CA GLN A 68 -1.56 3.74 13.27
C GLN A 68 -0.79 4.82 12.51
N ILE A 69 -0.87 4.81 11.18
CA ILE A 69 -0.22 5.83 10.35
C ILE A 69 -0.82 7.20 10.66
N ARG A 70 -2.13 7.27 10.83
CA ARG A 70 -2.81 8.54 11.11
C ARG A 70 -2.40 9.17 12.44
N SER A 71 -1.82 8.39 13.35
CA SER A 71 -1.33 8.96 14.61
C SER A 71 -0.13 9.90 14.42
N PHE A 72 0.57 9.82 13.28
CA PHE A 72 1.75 10.67 13.04
C PHE A 72 1.81 11.25 11.62
N SER A 73 0.89 10.91 10.73
CA SER A 73 0.96 11.37 9.34
C SER A 73 -0.42 11.54 8.73
N ASN A 74 -0.57 12.56 7.87
CA ASN A 74 -1.76 12.78 7.07
C ASN A 74 -1.57 12.36 5.62
N VAL A 75 -0.55 11.54 5.33
CA VAL A 75 -0.28 11.07 3.99
C VAL A 75 -1.53 10.40 3.38
N PRO A 76 -1.86 10.69 2.12
CA PRO A 76 -2.98 10.01 1.46
C PRO A 76 -2.78 8.50 1.42
N ILE A 77 -3.84 7.76 1.73
CA ILE A 77 -3.83 6.30 1.72
C ILE A 77 -4.96 5.84 0.82
N ILE A 78 -4.65 4.98 -0.14
CA ILE A 78 -5.63 4.32 -0.97
C ILE A 78 -5.62 2.84 -0.62
N PHE A 79 -6.80 2.32 -0.25
CA PHE A 79 -6.94 0.90 0.02
C PHE A 79 -7.06 0.13 -1.29
N VAL A 80 -6.38 -1.00 -1.36
CA VAL A 80 -6.47 -1.90 -2.51
C VAL A 80 -6.92 -3.27 -2.03
N THR A 81 -7.65 -3.99 -2.89
CA THR A 81 -8.06 -5.35 -2.61
C THR A 81 -7.33 -6.29 -3.55
N SER A 82 -6.81 -7.38 -3.00
CA SER A 82 -5.97 -8.30 -3.76
C SER A 82 -6.59 -9.69 -3.92
N CYS A 83 -7.73 -9.95 -3.31
CA CYS A 83 -8.36 -11.26 -3.29
C CYS A 83 -9.49 -11.34 -4.31
N ASN A 84 -9.59 -12.46 -5.03
CA ASN A 84 -10.66 -12.69 -6.01
C ASN A 84 -12.04 -12.63 -5.37
N THR A 85 -12.18 -13.09 -4.13
CA THR A 85 -13.42 -13.02 -3.38
C THR A 85 -13.86 -11.57 -3.19
N ASP A 86 -12.92 -10.70 -2.96
CA ASP A 86 -13.19 -9.26 -2.80
C ASP A 86 -13.64 -8.64 -4.11
N MET A 87 -13.15 -9.13 -5.24
CA MET A 87 -13.62 -8.69 -6.55
C MET A 87 -15.09 -9.02 -6.76
N ASP A 88 -15.53 -10.21 -6.31
CA ASP A 88 -16.94 -10.58 -6.39
C ASP A 88 -17.80 -9.66 -5.53
N GLU A 89 -17.35 -9.34 -4.33
CA GLU A 89 -18.04 -8.40 -3.45
C GLU A 89 -18.11 -7.00 -4.08
N LEU A 90 -17.00 -6.54 -4.65
CA LEU A 90 -16.95 -5.25 -5.31
C LEU A 90 -17.93 -5.19 -6.48
N ASN A 91 -17.96 -6.24 -7.29
CA ASN A 91 -18.90 -6.32 -8.41
C ASN A 91 -20.35 -6.30 -7.96
N SER A 92 -20.66 -6.86 -6.80
CA SER A 92 -22.03 -6.85 -6.29
C SER A 92 -22.46 -5.47 -5.77
N ILE A 93 -21.50 -4.63 -5.41
CA ILE A 93 -21.75 -3.26 -4.98
C ILE A 93 -21.97 -2.34 -6.18
N LEU A 94 -21.22 -2.58 -7.23
CA LEU A 94 -21.30 -1.77 -8.44
C LEU A 94 -22.50 -2.13 -9.30
#